data_c29e13bbd83684f3b9fa8783ecb39dd9
#
_entry.id   c29e13bbd83684f3b9fa8783ecb39dd9
#
_cell.length_a   1.000
_cell.length_b   1.000
_cell.length_c   1.000
_cell.angle_alpha   90.00
_cell.angle_beta   90.00
_cell.angle_gamma   90.00
#
_symmetry.space_group_name_H-M   'P 1'
#
loop_
_entity.id
_entity.type
_entity.pdbx_description
1 polymer ?
#
loop_
_entity_poly.entity_id
_entity_poly.type
_entity_poly.pdbx_seq_one_letter_code
_entity_poly.pdbx_strand_id
1 'polypeptide(L)'
;MGGTSTDVSLVVNNKPAVSSETEIEYSMPVHVPMVDVRTIGAGGGSIAKINEAGLLEVGPESSGSDPGPICYGNGGKNPTISDANFLLGRLNPESLNIKENIKIKEDTKSILENEISKKLKLNNYQSAEAILKIANNKMANAIRMVSISVGEDPREFNLFSFGGAGPMHACELARELDIPKVFIPARPGLTNALGCLVADLRQDFTQTLNISLEETNIKKLHSILEKFKSDGVS
;
A
#
# COMPACT_ATOMS: atom_id res chain seq x y z
N MET A 1 -2.98 2.19 2.53
CA MET A 1 -2.13 1.50 3.50
C MET A 1 -2.99 0.94 4.62
N GLY A 2 -2.86 -0.34 4.87
CA GLY A 2 -3.52 -1.07 5.95
C GLY A 2 -2.57 -1.51 7.05
N GLY A 3 -2.90 -2.64 7.72
CA GLY A 3 -2.05 -3.23 8.76
C GLY A 3 -0.81 -3.94 8.23
N THR A 4 -0.87 -4.53 7.04
CA THR A 4 0.20 -5.41 6.52
C THR A 4 0.93 -4.81 5.32
N SER A 5 0.23 -4.13 4.43
CA SER A 5 0.77 -3.64 3.16
C SER A 5 0.30 -2.23 2.81
N THR A 6 0.99 -1.67 1.85
CA THR A 6 0.59 -0.44 1.15
C THR A 6 0.46 -0.74 -0.33
N ASP A 7 -0.69 -0.39 -0.88
CA ASP A 7 -1.00 -0.48 -2.28
C ASP A 7 -0.98 0.92 -2.89
N VAL A 8 -0.31 1.05 -4.03
CA VAL A 8 -0.17 2.31 -4.74
C VAL A 8 -0.59 2.11 -6.18
N SER A 9 -1.42 2.99 -6.68
CA SER A 9 -1.84 3.04 -8.08
C SER A 9 -1.89 4.49 -8.57
N LEU A 10 -1.79 4.67 -9.88
CA LEU A 10 -1.87 5.97 -10.54
C LEU A 10 -3.22 6.13 -11.23
N VAL A 11 -3.80 7.32 -11.10
CA VAL A 11 -5.03 7.70 -11.81
C VAL A 11 -4.73 8.95 -12.63
N VAL A 12 -4.83 8.84 -13.96
CA VAL A 12 -4.60 9.93 -14.91
C VAL A 12 -5.91 10.25 -15.62
N ASN A 13 -6.32 11.50 -15.62
CA ASN A 13 -7.57 11.94 -16.27
C ASN A 13 -8.81 11.11 -15.84
N ASN A 14 -8.93 10.86 -14.54
CA ASN A 14 -10.01 10.04 -13.92
C ASN A 14 -10.05 8.58 -14.39
N LYS A 15 -8.97 8.07 -14.95
CA LYS A 15 -8.85 6.66 -15.33
C LYS A 15 -7.69 6.03 -14.58
N PRO A 16 -7.91 4.88 -13.91
CA PRO A 16 -6.80 4.14 -13.31
C PRO A 16 -5.85 3.63 -14.40
N ALA A 17 -4.57 3.62 -14.12
CA ALA A 17 -3.59 2.96 -14.96
C ALA A 17 -3.94 1.46 -15.05
N VAL A 18 -3.84 0.89 -16.25
CA VAL A 18 -4.14 -0.52 -16.51
C VAL A 18 -2.88 -1.19 -17.01
N SER A 19 -2.48 -2.28 -16.38
CA SER A 19 -1.46 -3.19 -16.90
C SER A 19 -2.12 -4.26 -17.76
N SER A 20 -1.55 -4.54 -18.92
CA SER A 20 -1.96 -5.65 -19.79
C SER A 20 -1.30 -6.98 -19.39
N GLU A 21 -0.27 -6.92 -18.56
CA GLU A 21 0.51 -8.07 -18.12
C GLU A 21 0.73 -8.01 -16.62
N THR A 22 0.45 -9.11 -15.95
CA THR A 22 0.79 -9.32 -14.54
C THR A 22 1.72 -10.51 -14.45
N GLU A 23 2.87 -10.34 -13.82
CA GLU A 23 3.74 -11.46 -13.50
C GLU A 23 3.21 -12.18 -12.26
N ILE A 24 2.93 -13.46 -12.42
CA ILE A 24 2.71 -14.38 -11.30
C ILE A 24 4.06 -15.00 -10.90
N GLU A 25 4.07 -15.85 -9.89
CA GLU A 25 5.27 -16.59 -9.44
C GLU A 25 6.05 -17.17 -10.64
N TYR A 26 7.37 -17.10 -10.55
CA TYR A 26 8.33 -17.53 -11.57
C TYR A 26 8.31 -16.72 -12.88
N SER A 27 7.93 -15.43 -12.82
CA SER A 27 7.92 -14.53 -14.00
C SER A 27 7.06 -15.04 -15.16
N MET A 28 6.00 -15.80 -14.87
CA MET A 28 5.02 -16.17 -15.88
C MET A 28 4.09 -14.99 -16.18
N PRO A 29 4.13 -14.42 -17.37
CA PRO A 29 3.22 -13.34 -17.73
C PRO A 29 1.81 -13.88 -17.93
N VAL A 30 0.85 -13.28 -17.26
CA VAL A 30 -0.58 -13.51 -17.48
C VAL A 30 -1.16 -12.26 -18.11
N HIS A 31 -1.69 -12.42 -19.32
CA HIS A 31 -2.31 -11.34 -20.07
C HIS A 31 -3.76 -11.15 -19.67
N VAL A 32 -3.97 -10.55 -18.50
CA VAL A 32 -5.30 -10.11 -18.06
C VAL A 32 -5.23 -8.63 -17.76
N PRO A 33 -5.97 -7.78 -18.47
CA PRO A 33 -6.01 -6.35 -18.16
C PRO A 33 -6.50 -6.13 -16.73
N MET A 34 -5.64 -5.56 -15.89
CA MET A 34 -5.91 -5.28 -14.48
C MET A 34 -5.52 -3.84 -14.16
N VAL A 35 -6.12 -3.27 -13.13
CA VAL A 35 -5.63 -2.00 -12.60
C VAL A 35 -4.18 -2.19 -12.13
N ASP A 36 -3.28 -1.34 -12.60
CA ASP A 36 -1.88 -1.39 -12.18
C ASP A 36 -1.77 -0.94 -10.72
N VAL A 37 -1.53 -1.91 -9.85
CA VAL A 37 -1.37 -1.71 -8.41
C VAL A 37 -0.03 -2.28 -7.98
N ARG A 38 0.80 -1.44 -7.36
CA ARG A 38 2.06 -1.85 -6.75
C ARG A 38 1.87 -2.04 -5.26
N THR A 39 2.04 -3.25 -4.80
CA THR A 39 1.95 -3.61 -3.38
C THR A 39 3.34 -3.72 -2.77
N ILE A 40 3.53 -3.09 -1.61
CA ILE A 40 4.76 -3.22 -0.82
C ILE A 40 4.44 -3.70 0.60
N GLY A 41 5.34 -4.50 1.17
CA GLY A 41 5.25 -5.00 2.54
C GLY A 41 5.58 -3.92 3.57
N ALA A 42 4.82 -2.83 3.56
CA ALA A 42 4.89 -1.74 4.53
C ALA A 42 3.48 -1.37 4.98
N GLY A 43 3.08 -1.81 6.15
CA GLY A 43 1.78 -1.53 6.77
C GLY A 43 1.94 -1.21 8.26
N GLY A 44 0.87 -0.84 8.94
CA GLY A 44 0.92 -0.48 10.35
C GLY A 44 1.54 -1.54 11.26
N GLY A 45 1.31 -2.83 10.94
CA GLY A 45 1.88 -3.97 11.66
C GLY A 45 3.25 -4.43 11.16
N SER A 46 3.86 -3.75 10.18
CA SER A 46 5.19 -4.12 9.72
C SER A 46 6.22 -4.02 10.84
N ILE A 47 6.94 -5.13 11.05
CA ILE A 47 7.89 -5.29 12.15
C ILE A 47 9.17 -4.51 11.85
N ALA A 48 9.63 -3.78 12.85
CA ALA A 48 10.93 -3.13 12.86
C ALA A 48 11.94 -3.99 13.63
N LYS A 49 13.07 -4.29 13.03
CA LYS A 49 14.14 -5.10 13.62
C LYS A 49 15.52 -4.62 13.20
N ILE A 50 16.52 -4.98 14.01
CA ILE A 50 17.92 -4.79 13.62
C ILE A 50 18.39 -6.09 12.98
N ASN A 51 18.88 -6.01 11.73
CA ASN A 51 19.39 -7.16 11.00
C ASN A 51 20.80 -7.56 11.48
N GLU A 52 21.33 -8.65 10.93
CA GLU A 52 22.66 -9.18 11.25
C GLU A 52 23.80 -8.19 10.97
N ALA A 53 23.61 -7.26 10.03
CA ALA A 53 24.56 -6.19 9.73
C ALA A 53 24.44 -4.98 10.68
N GLY A 54 23.54 -5.02 11.68
CA GLY A 54 23.30 -3.92 12.60
C GLY A 54 22.47 -2.77 12.06
N LEU A 55 21.79 -2.96 10.92
CA LEU A 55 20.95 -1.95 10.29
C LEU A 55 19.47 -2.12 10.68
N LEU A 56 18.78 -0.99 10.82
CA LEU A 56 17.34 -0.99 11.04
C LEU A 56 16.59 -1.35 9.77
N GLU A 57 15.78 -2.39 9.87
CA GLU A 57 14.83 -2.81 8.82
C GLU A 57 13.39 -2.68 9.29
N VAL A 58 12.49 -2.37 8.37
CA VAL A 58 11.05 -2.26 8.63
C VAL A 58 10.29 -3.05 7.57
N GLY A 59 9.52 -4.08 7.98
CA GLY A 59 8.92 -5.05 7.07
C GLY A 59 9.95 -5.84 6.24
N PRO A 60 9.52 -6.72 5.33
CA PRO A 60 8.14 -7.00 4.93
C PRO A 60 7.33 -7.81 5.96
N GLU A 61 7.95 -8.42 6.95
CA GLU A 61 7.27 -9.17 8.00
C GLU A 61 6.26 -8.30 8.74
N SER A 62 5.08 -8.84 9.02
CA SER A 62 4.01 -8.17 9.75
C SER A 62 3.64 -8.92 11.01
N SER A 63 3.32 -8.20 12.07
CA SER A 63 2.77 -8.78 13.30
C SER A 63 1.33 -9.30 13.14
N GLY A 64 0.71 -9.07 11.97
CA GLY A 64 -0.68 -9.44 11.72
C GLY A 64 -1.66 -8.67 12.60
N SER A 65 -2.83 -9.27 12.81
CA SER A 65 -3.86 -8.76 13.72
C SER A 65 -3.82 -9.42 15.10
N ASP A 66 -3.27 -10.62 15.20
CA ASP A 66 -3.10 -11.42 16.40
C ASP A 66 -1.66 -11.96 16.47
N PRO A 67 -0.87 -11.60 17.48
CA PRO A 67 -1.17 -10.65 18.56
C PRO A 67 -1.19 -9.18 18.10
N GLY A 68 -0.73 -8.87 16.90
CA GLY A 68 -0.65 -7.52 16.36
C GLY A 68 0.44 -6.64 16.99
N PRO A 69 0.40 -5.32 16.76
CA PRO A 69 1.26 -4.33 17.38
C PRO A 69 1.23 -4.38 18.92
N ILE A 70 2.33 -4.03 19.57
CA ILE A 70 2.44 -4.00 21.03
C ILE A 70 1.40 -3.04 21.62
N CYS A 71 1.24 -1.88 21.01
CA CYS A 71 0.31 -0.84 21.43
C CYS A 71 -1.16 -1.24 21.39
N TYR A 72 -1.50 -2.38 20.77
CA TYR A 72 -2.87 -2.92 20.79
C TYR A 72 -3.19 -3.69 22.08
N GLY A 73 -2.16 -4.02 22.89
CA GLY A 73 -2.35 -4.67 24.18
C GLY A 73 -2.71 -6.16 24.12
N ASN A 74 -2.59 -6.80 22.96
CA ASN A 74 -2.95 -8.21 22.74
C ASN A 74 -1.74 -9.15 22.89
N GLY A 75 -0.64 -8.68 23.48
CA GLY A 75 0.56 -9.50 23.71
C GLY A 75 1.59 -9.45 22.56
N GLY A 76 1.54 -8.43 21.71
CA GLY A 76 2.56 -8.15 20.70
C GLY A 76 3.96 -8.02 21.33
N LYS A 77 4.99 -8.56 20.65
CA LYS A 77 6.36 -8.61 21.19
C LYS A 77 7.38 -7.89 20.31
N ASN A 78 7.04 -7.64 19.07
CA ASN A 78 7.94 -7.02 18.11
C ASN A 78 7.50 -5.56 17.83
N PRO A 79 8.42 -4.59 17.87
CA PRO A 79 8.12 -3.21 17.52
C PRO A 79 7.60 -3.10 16.09
N THR A 80 6.58 -2.27 15.88
CA THR A 80 5.96 -2.06 14.56
C THR A 80 5.86 -0.58 14.20
N ILE A 81 5.43 -0.29 12.97
CA ILE A 81 5.12 1.08 12.53
C ILE A 81 4.00 1.69 13.41
N SER A 82 2.99 0.89 13.80
CA SER A 82 1.93 1.36 14.71
C SER A 82 2.46 1.75 16.08
N ASP A 83 3.41 0.98 16.62
CA ASP A 83 4.05 1.29 17.91
C ASP A 83 4.87 2.58 17.84
N ALA A 84 5.56 2.81 16.74
CA ALA A 84 6.28 4.06 16.49
C ALA A 84 5.32 5.26 16.43
N ASN A 85 4.21 5.15 15.70
CA ASN A 85 3.18 6.19 15.65
C ASN A 85 2.52 6.43 17.00
N PHE A 86 2.29 5.36 17.79
CA PHE A 86 1.75 5.45 19.12
C PHE A 86 2.68 6.21 20.07
N LEU A 87 3.97 5.87 20.10
CA LEU A 87 4.95 6.54 20.94
C LEU A 87 5.15 8.02 20.59
N LEU A 88 5.03 8.37 19.33
CA LEU A 88 5.10 9.75 18.86
C LEU A 88 3.79 10.53 19.02
N GLY A 89 2.75 9.89 19.59
CA GLY A 89 1.46 10.54 19.84
C GLY A 89 0.62 10.77 18.58
N ARG A 90 0.95 10.12 17.46
CA ARG A 90 0.20 10.23 16.20
C ARG A 90 -1.01 9.29 16.15
N LEU A 91 -0.99 8.23 16.95
CA LEU A 91 -2.06 7.27 17.10
C LEU A 91 -2.75 7.49 18.44
N ASN A 92 -4.05 7.82 18.41
CA ASN A 92 -4.84 7.98 19.62
C ASN A 92 -5.37 6.61 20.09
N PRO A 93 -5.00 6.14 21.29
CA PRO A 93 -5.47 4.87 21.84
C PRO A 93 -6.99 4.78 21.97
N GLU A 94 -7.67 5.87 22.30
CA GLU A 94 -9.12 5.91 22.45
C GLU A 94 -9.85 5.58 21.14
N SER A 95 -9.32 6.02 20.00
CA SER A 95 -9.92 5.76 18.68
C SER A 95 -9.83 4.30 18.27
N LEU A 96 -8.98 3.51 18.90
CA LEU A 96 -8.80 2.08 18.66
C LEU A 96 -9.53 1.19 19.67
N ASN A 97 -10.39 1.77 20.54
CA ASN A 97 -10.99 1.07 21.68
C ASN A 97 -9.96 0.40 22.63
N ILE A 98 -8.71 0.82 22.54
CA ILE A 98 -7.67 0.40 23.47
C ILE A 98 -7.92 1.20 24.75
N LYS A 99 -8.27 0.53 25.82
CA LYS A 99 -8.32 1.19 27.14
C LYS A 99 -6.95 1.79 27.37
N GLU A 100 -6.91 3.11 27.60
CA GLU A 100 -5.67 3.81 27.92
C GLU A 100 -5.04 3.14 29.15
N ASN A 101 -4.05 2.30 28.87
CA ASN A 101 -3.37 1.53 29.89
C ASN A 101 -1.93 2.03 29.92
N ILE A 102 -1.57 2.71 31.00
CA ILE A 102 -0.20 3.17 31.27
C ILE A 102 0.79 2.04 31.04
N LYS A 103 0.42 0.81 31.43
CA LYS A 103 1.24 -0.39 31.21
C LYS A 103 1.52 -0.65 29.73
N ILE A 104 0.55 -0.51 28.84
CA ILE A 104 0.76 -0.71 27.39
C ILE A 104 1.81 0.28 26.86
N LYS A 105 1.76 1.53 27.31
CA LYS A 105 2.73 2.55 26.90
C LYS A 105 4.14 2.26 27.44
N GLU A 106 4.23 1.77 28.67
CA GLU A 106 5.49 1.36 29.27
C GLU A 106 6.06 0.10 28.61
N ASP A 107 5.23 -0.89 28.34
CA ASP A 107 5.62 -2.11 27.61
C ASP A 107 6.13 -1.77 26.22
N THR A 108 5.41 -0.91 25.47
CA THR A 108 5.82 -0.45 24.14
C THR A 108 7.18 0.25 24.17
N LYS A 109 7.41 1.13 25.16
CA LYS A 109 8.69 1.80 25.35
C LYS A 109 9.82 0.82 25.68
N SER A 110 9.57 -0.09 26.63
CA SER A 110 10.55 -1.06 27.10
C SER A 110 10.97 -2.03 26.00
N ILE A 111 10.02 -2.54 25.22
CA ILE A 111 10.32 -3.46 24.12
C ILE A 111 11.08 -2.72 23.01
N LEU A 112 10.64 -1.52 22.60
CA LEU A 112 11.34 -0.72 21.61
C LEU A 112 12.79 -0.41 22.04
N GLU A 113 12.97 -0.09 23.34
CA GLU A 113 14.27 0.21 23.91
C GLU A 113 15.22 -0.99 23.79
N ASN A 114 14.75 -2.17 24.16
CA ASN A 114 15.60 -3.37 24.16
C ASN A 114 15.89 -3.89 22.77
N GLU A 115 14.90 -3.88 21.87
CA GLU A 115 15.03 -4.45 20.54
C GLU A 115 15.72 -3.53 19.55
N ILE A 116 15.58 -2.21 19.70
CA ILE A 116 16.05 -1.24 18.72
C ILE A 116 16.93 -0.15 19.33
N SER A 117 16.40 0.60 20.31
CA SER A 117 17.03 1.85 20.75
C SER A 117 18.45 1.65 21.32
N LYS A 118 18.62 0.66 22.17
CA LYS A 118 19.94 0.33 22.75
C LYS A 118 20.93 -0.10 21.68
N LYS A 119 20.49 -0.89 20.69
CA LYS A 119 21.35 -1.41 19.61
C LYS A 119 21.82 -0.28 18.70
N LEU A 120 20.97 0.73 18.46
CA LEU A 120 21.29 1.90 17.62
C LEU A 120 21.90 3.07 18.41
N LYS A 121 21.99 2.99 19.74
CA LYS A 121 22.42 4.08 20.62
C LYS A 121 21.56 5.35 20.46
N LEU A 122 20.26 5.16 20.30
CA LEU A 122 19.24 6.21 20.17
C LEU A 122 18.29 6.19 21.36
N ASN A 123 17.58 7.29 21.61
CA ASN A 123 16.44 7.24 22.52
C ASN A 123 15.19 6.67 21.81
N ASN A 124 14.15 6.34 22.57
CA ASN A 124 12.94 5.70 22.03
C ASN A 124 12.20 6.56 20.99
N TYR A 125 12.20 7.87 21.14
CA TYR A 125 11.56 8.78 20.17
C TYR A 125 12.35 8.85 18.86
N GLN A 126 13.67 8.95 18.96
CA GLN A 126 14.54 8.92 17.76
C GLN A 126 14.43 7.59 17.03
N SER A 127 14.31 6.48 17.76
CA SER A 127 14.12 5.15 17.16
C SER A 127 12.75 5.04 16.49
N ALA A 128 11.70 5.57 17.09
CA ALA A 128 10.37 5.62 16.47
C ALA A 128 10.37 6.48 15.20
N GLU A 129 11.03 7.65 15.21
CA GLU A 129 11.19 8.47 14.02
C GLU A 129 11.98 7.76 12.91
N ALA A 130 13.06 7.04 13.26
CA ALA A 130 13.83 6.27 12.30
C ALA A 130 13.00 5.17 11.64
N ILE A 131 12.15 4.46 12.41
CA ILE A 131 11.22 3.46 11.88
C ILE A 131 10.28 4.10 10.86
N LEU A 132 9.65 5.24 11.21
CA LEU A 132 8.73 5.92 10.31
C LEU A 132 9.43 6.46 9.06
N LYS A 133 10.64 6.97 9.19
CA LYS A 133 11.43 7.45 8.05
C LYS A 133 11.72 6.34 7.04
N ILE A 134 12.10 5.14 7.52
CA ILE A 134 12.33 3.99 6.64
C ILE A 134 11.01 3.56 5.96
N ALA A 135 9.91 3.49 6.71
CA ALA A 135 8.60 3.14 6.16
C ALA A 135 8.16 4.15 5.09
N ASN A 136 8.29 5.46 5.38
CA ASN A 136 7.94 6.51 4.44
C ASN A 136 8.79 6.48 3.17
N ASN A 137 10.10 6.25 3.28
CA ASN A 137 10.98 6.09 2.13
C ASN A 137 10.57 4.91 1.24
N LYS A 138 10.21 3.77 1.83
CA LYS A 138 9.69 2.61 1.07
C LYS A 138 8.41 2.97 0.31
N MET A 139 7.47 3.64 0.97
CA MET A 139 6.21 4.09 0.35
C MET A 139 6.46 5.15 -0.73
N ALA A 140 7.32 6.13 -0.48
CA ALA A 140 7.68 7.15 -1.46
C ALA A 140 8.32 6.52 -2.72
N ASN A 141 9.18 5.51 -2.55
CA ASN A 141 9.76 4.79 -3.68
C ASN A 141 8.69 4.03 -4.47
N ALA A 142 7.70 3.43 -3.82
CA ALA A 142 6.58 2.79 -4.52
C ALA A 142 5.76 3.80 -5.33
N ILE A 143 5.51 5.00 -4.80
CA ILE A 143 4.84 6.08 -5.53
C ILE A 143 5.68 6.53 -6.73
N ARG A 144 7.00 6.70 -6.57
CA ARG A 144 7.89 7.02 -7.70
C ARG A 144 7.85 5.93 -8.78
N MET A 145 7.82 4.67 -8.39
CA MET A 145 7.77 3.57 -9.33
C MET A 145 6.51 3.56 -10.19
N VAL A 146 5.34 3.83 -9.62
CA VAL A 146 4.08 3.82 -10.39
C VAL A 146 3.89 5.09 -11.24
N SER A 147 4.56 6.20 -10.93
CA SER A 147 4.47 7.44 -11.68
C SER A 147 5.59 7.56 -12.72
N ILE A 148 6.84 7.51 -12.30
CA ILE A 148 8.01 7.72 -13.17
C ILE A 148 8.12 6.62 -14.23
N SER A 149 7.73 5.38 -13.93
CA SER A 149 7.78 4.27 -14.91
C SER A 149 6.87 4.49 -16.12
N VAL A 150 5.85 5.32 -15.99
CA VAL A 150 4.93 5.70 -17.08
C VAL A 150 5.19 7.13 -17.59
N GLY A 151 6.27 7.76 -17.14
CA GLY A 151 6.68 9.10 -17.58
C GLY A 151 5.97 10.26 -16.91
N GLU A 152 5.26 9.99 -15.80
CA GLU A 152 4.51 11.01 -15.06
C GLU A 152 5.31 11.55 -13.87
N ASP A 153 5.24 12.86 -13.63
CA ASP A 153 5.90 13.51 -12.50
C ASP A 153 4.95 13.54 -11.29
N PRO A 154 5.32 12.92 -10.14
CA PRO A 154 4.48 12.92 -8.95
C PRO A 154 4.10 14.33 -8.46
N ARG A 155 4.88 15.35 -8.75
CA ARG A 155 4.63 16.75 -8.36
C ARG A 155 3.41 17.37 -9.06
N GLU A 156 2.99 16.78 -10.16
CA GLU A 156 1.79 17.22 -10.92
C GLU A 156 0.51 16.54 -10.45
N PHE A 157 0.62 15.62 -9.49
CA PHE A 157 -0.49 14.84 -8.96
C PHE A 157 -0.91 15.29 -7.55
N ASN A 158 -2.03 14.77 -7.12
CA ASN A 158 -2.49 14.88 -5.75
C ASN A 158 -2.40 13.49 -5.08
N LEU A 159 -2.01 13.45 -3.82
CA LEU A 159 -1.98 12.22 -3.05
C LEU A 159 -3.35 11.95 -2.45
N PHE A 160 -4.02 10.89 -2.89
CA PHE A 160 -5.24 10.39 -2.27
C PHE A 160 -4.90 9.26 -1.30
N SER A 161 -5.00 9.51 0.01
CA SER A 161 -4.56 8.57 1.03
C SER A 161 -5.74 7.96 1.79
N PHE A 162 -5.78 6.63 1.82
CA PHE A 162 -6.83 5.87 2.48
C PHE A 162 -6.29 4.59 3.14
N GLY A 163 -7.20 3.77 3.73
CA GLY A 163 -6.84 2.66 4.60
C GLY A 163 -6.62 3.10 6.05
N GLY A 164 -6.55 2.14 6.97
CA GLY A 164 -6.48 2.44 8.40
C GLY A 164 -5.22 3.16 8.85
N ALA A 165 -4.09 2.98 8.14
CA ALA A 165 -2.81 3.59 8.50
C ALA A 165 -2.35 4.69 7.52
N GLY A 166 -2.83 4.69 6.27
CA GLY A 166 -2.39 5.62 5.23
C GLY A 166 -2.39 7.10 5.63
N PRO A 167 -3.48 7.63 6.18
CA PRO A 167 -3.57 9.05 6.54
C PRO A 167 -2.49 9.55 7.50
N MET A 168 -1.95 8.69 8.38
CA MET A 168 -0.89 9.07 9.31
C MET A 168 0.44 9.37 8.63
N HIS A 169 0.65 8.86 7.42
CA HIS A 169 1.89 9.01 6.66
C HIS A 169 1.77 10.02 5.52
N ALA A 170 0.55 10.36 5.12
CA ALA A 170 0.26 11.08 3.89
C ALA A 170 0.96 12.44 3.76
N CYS A 171 1.00 13.24 4.84
CA CYS A 171 1.64 14.55 4.81
C CYS A 171 3.16 14.47 4.68
N GLU A 172 3.78 13.47 5.30
CA GLU A 172 5.24 13.27 5.17
C GLU A 172 5.60 12.76 3.79
N LEU A 173 4.80 11.84 3.23
CA LEU A 173 4.96 11.36 1.85
C LEU A 173 4.81 12.49 0.83
N ALA A 174 3.82 13.35 1.01
CA ALA A 174 3.63 14.50 0.14
C ALA A 174 4.82 15.45 0.18
N ARG A 175 5.38 15.72 1.36
CA ARG A 175 6.60 16.55 1.48
C ARG A 175 7.83 15.89 0.85
N GLU A 176 8.01 14.59 1.03
CA GLU A 176 9.13 13.82 0.47
C GLU A 176 9.10 13.79 -1.07
N LEU A 177 7.90 13.89 -1.66
CA LEU A 177 7.66 13.79 -3.10
C LEU A 177 7.32 15.13 -3.76
N ASP A 178 7.33 16.22 -2.98
CA ASP A 178 6.89 17.56 -3.42
C ASP A 178 5.47 17.56 -4.01
N ILE A 179 4.59 16.67 -3.53
CA ILE A 179 3.20 16.62 -3.94
C ILE A 179 2.42 17.75 -3.27
N PRO A 180 1.74 18.61 -4.05
CA PRO A 180 1.18 19.86 -3.52
C PRO A 180 -0.07 19.67 -2.64
N LYS A 181 -0.82 18.59 -2.83
CA LYS A 181 -2.10 18.37 -2.14
C LYS A 181 -2.27 16.93 -1.68
N VAL A 182 -2.87 16.79 -0.49
CA VAL A 182 -3.26 15.51 0.08
C VAL A 182 -4.77 15.50 0.27
N PHE A 183 -5.43 14.46 -0.24
CA PHE A 183 -6.84 14.18 0.00
C PHE A 183 -6.99 12.98 0.91
N ILE A 184 -7.74 13.13 1.98
CA ILE A 184 -8.10 12.06 2.90
C ILE A 184 -9.63 12.01 2.94
N PRO A 185 -10.26 10.89 2.53
CA PRO A 185 -11.71 10.78 2.58
C PRO A 185 -12.20 10.77 4.03
N ALA A 186 -13.45 11.12 4.24
CA ALA A 186 -14.05 11.22 5.58
C ALA A 186 -14.00 9.88 6.36
N ARG A 187 -13.97 8.76 5.65
CA ARG A 187 -13.87 7.41 6.23
C ARG A 187 -12.80 6.60 5.51
N PRO A 188 -11.51 6.93 5.73
CA PRO A 188 -10.42 6.34 4.96
C PRO A 188 -10.32 4.82 5.10
N GLY A 189 -10.68 4.25 6.24
CA GLY A 189 -10.70 2.81 6.47
C GLY A 189 -11.78 2.04 5.69
N LEU A 190 -12.80 2.72 5.17
CA LEU A 190 -13.91 2.11 4.43
C LEU A 190 -13.83 2.34 2.91
N THR A 191 -12.82 3.04 2.42
CA THR A 191 -12.71 3.44 1.01
C THR A 191 -12.65 2.23 0.07
N ASN A 192 -11.94 1.17 0.45
CA ASN A 192 -11.87 -0.06 -0.34
C ASN A 192 -13.25 -0.74 -0.46
N ALA A 193 -13.98 -0.83 0.65
CA ALA A 193 -15.32 -1.41 0.64
C ALA A 193 -16.28 -0.59 -0.25
N LEU A 194 -16.18 0.73 -0.20
CA LEU A 194 -16.92 1.60 -1.11
C LEU A 194 -16.52 1.36 -2.57
N GLY A 195 -15.22 1.22 -2.85
CA GLY A 195 -14.73 0.89 -4.18
C GLY A 195 -15.31 -0.40 -4.72
N CYS A 196 -15.34 -1.46 -3.91
CA CYS A 196 -15.96 -2.74 -4.29
C CYS A 196 -17.47 -2.62 -4.57
N LEU A 197 -18.16 -1.72 -3.85
CA LEU A 197 -19.60 -1.52 -4.02
C LEU A 197 -19.96 -0.79 -5.32
N VAL A 198 -19.07 0.11 -5.79
CA VAL A 198 -19.32 0.96 -6.97
C VAL A 198 -18.55 0.51 -8.21
N ALA A 199 -17.76 -0.55 -8.11
CA ALA A 199 -16.99 -1.08 -9.23
C ALA A 199 -17.95 -1.74 -10.24
N ASP A 200 -17.75 -1.43 -11.51
CA ASP A 200 -18.44 -2.07 -12.61
C ASP A 200 -17.90 -3.48 -12.87
N LEU A 201 -18.78 -4.37 -13.33
CA LEU A 201 -18.38 -5.66 -13.86
C LEU A 201 -17.72 -5.46 -15.22
N ARG A 202 -16.52 -6.02 -15.38
CA ARG A 202 -15.79 -5.98 -16.63
C ARG A 202 -15.46 -7.38 -17.09
N GLN A 203 -15.74 -7.66 -18.37
CA GLN A 203 -15.31 -8.87 -19.05
C GLN A 203 -14.51 -8.47 -20.29
N ASP A 204 -13.34 -9.07 -20.45
CA ASP A 204 -12.45 -8.85 -21.59
C ASP A 204 -12.41 -10.10 -22.44
N PHE A 205 -12.67 -9.94 -23.75
CA PHE A 205 -12.63 -11.03 -24.72
C PHE A 205 -11.49 -10.77 -25.69
N THR A 206 -10.60 -11.74 -25.84
CA THR A 206 -9.46 -11.65 -26.75
C THR A 206 -9.42 -12.85 -27.67
N GLN A 207 -9.10 -12.63 -28.94
CA GLN A 207 -8.89 -13.68 -29.91
C GLN A 207 -7.73 -13.32 -30.82
N THR A 208 -6.76 -14.22 -30.95
CA THR A 208 -5.69 -14.07 -31.91
C THR A 208 -6.20 -14.39 -33.31
N LEU A 209 -5.99 -13.45 -34.23
CA LEU A 209 -6.28 -13.63 -35.67
C LEU A 209 -4.96 -13.78 -36.39
N ASN A 210 -4.62 -14.99 -36.80
CA ASN A 210 -3.38 -15.27 -37.52
C ASN A 210 -3.60 -15.11 -39.04
N ILE A 211 -3.86 -13.85 -39.47
CA ILE A 211 -4.15 -13.47 -40.86
C ILE A 211 -3.32 -12.24 -41.25
N SER A 212 -2.93 -12.13 -42.53
CA SER A 212 -2.27 -10.92 -43.02
C SER A 212 -3.26 -9.76 -43.14
N LEU A 213 -2.75 -8.51 -43.07
CA LEU A 213 -3.57 -7.31 -43.26
C LEU A 213 -4.28 -7.27 -44.59
N GLU A 214 -3.63 -7.79 -45.66
CA GLU A 214 -4.16 -7.85 -47.01
C GLU A 214 -5.33 -8.84 -47.15
N GLU A 215 -5.33 -9.90 -46.33
CA GLU A 215 -6.39 -10.92 -46.30
C GLU A 215 -7.50 -10.58 -45.28
N THR A 216 -7.38 -9.43 -44.62
CA THR A 216 -8.33 -9.03 -43.55
C THR A 216 -9.70 -8.71 -44.15
N ASN A 217 -10.71 -9.50 -43.80
CA ASN A 217 -12.08 -9.26 -44.18
C ASN A 217 -12.85 -8.55 -43.07
N ILE A 218 -13.25 -7.31 -43.32
CA ILE A 218 -14.00 -6.46 -42.35
C ILE A 218 -15.28 -7.15 -41.86
N LYS A 219 -16.00 -7.90 -42.74
CA LYS A 219 -17.20 -8.64 -42.35
C LYS A 219 -16.90 -9.75 -41.34
N LYS A 220 -15.75 -10.42 -41.46
CA LYS A 220 -15.29 -11.44 -40.55
C LYS A 220 -14.93 -10.83 -39.19
N LEU A 221 -14.25 -9.69 -39.18
CA LEU A 221 -13.95 -8.95 -37.95
C LEU A 221 -15.25 -8.53 -37.23
N HIS A 222 -16.21 -7.99 -37.97
CA HIS A 222 -17.52 -7.62 -37.43
C HIS A 222 -18.25 -8.80 -36.79
N SER A 223 -18.22 -9.97 -37.43
CA SER A 223 -18.87 -11.18 -36.89
C SER A 223 -18.24 -11.66 -35.60
N ILE A 224 -16.90 -11.52 -35.46
CA ILE A 224 -16.19 -11.85 -34.21
C ILE A 224 -16.55 -10.87 -33.09
N LEU A 225 -16.61 -9.58 -33.38
CA LEU A 225 -17.00 -8.56 -32.40
C LEU A 225 -18.45 -8.73 -31.93
N GLU A 226 -19.39 -9.03 -32.84
CA GLU A 226 -20.77 -9.31 -32.45
C GLU A 226 -20.90 -10.58 -31.62
N LYS A 227 -20.09 -11.60 -31.89
CA LYS A 227 -20.01 -12.79 -31.04
C LYS A 227 -19.53 -12.43 -29.63
N PHE A 228 -18.43 -11.67 -29.48
CA PHE A 228 -17.93 -11.23 -28.18
C PHE A 228 -18.97 -10.43 -27.40
N LYS A 229 -19.68 -9.55 -28.09
CA LYS A 229 -20.77 -8.77 -27.50
C LYS A 229 -21.91 -9.66 -26.99
N SER A 230 -22.29 -10.67 -27.77
CA SER A 230 -23.32 -11.65 -27.39
C SER A 230 -22.88 -12.47 -26.20
N ASP A 231 -21.62 -12.96 -26.18
CA ASP A 231 -21.06 -13.77 -25.12
C ASP A 231 -20.92 -12.96 -23.81
N GLY A 232 -20.71 -11.63 -23.90
CA GLY A 232 -20.61 -10.73 -22.76
C GLY A 232 -21.94 -10.31 -22.13
N VAL A 233 -23.06 -10.50 -22.81
CA VAL A 233 -24.41 -10.16 -22.32
C VAL A 233 -25.14 -11.40 -21.78
N SER A 234 -24.67 -12.59 -22.08
CA SER A 234 -25.23 -13.86 -21.60
C SER A 234 -24.73 -14.21 -20.19
#